data_5fb070a4efd0015fe3479627c83f72ac
#
_entry.id   5fb070a4efd0015fe3479627c83f72ac
#
_cell.length_a   1.000
_cell.length_b   1.000
_cell.length_c   1.000
_cell.angle_alpha   90.00
_cell.angle_beta   90.00
_cell.angle_gamma   90.00
#
_symmetry.space_group_name_H-M   'P 1'
#
loop_
_entity.id
_entity.type
_entity.pdbx_description
1 polymer ?
#
loop_
_entity_poly.entity_id
_entity_poly.type
_entity_poly.pdbx_seq_one_letter_code
_entity_poly.pdbx_strand_id
1 'polypeptide(L)'
;MKLKNVIILLVASLSFGSCKTDTFADYVDAENEAVDKYFKDINAVIVHEKPETVSGEWLDSNKRKIFYRTSSGLYYHQVSLGDTTAAKPKVSATVYFRYLAKDLKDQKIYSAMEENSPNPVKLFLTGSSSDLYGEGFQESLMYLNKGGKCEAVVSFKIGNKYNSSLEGGYTSKDLKYLPMLYDIRLVNVE
;
A
#
# COMPACT_ATOMS: atom_id res chain seq x y z
N MET A 1 -22.54 51.87 -26.24
CA MET A 1 -22.40 50.43 -25.97
C MET A 1 -23.75 49.92 -25.48
N LYS A 2 -24.34 48.95 -26.16
CA LYS A 2 -25.72 48.56 -25.83
C LYS A 2 -25.70 47.66 -24.59
N LEU A 3 -26.58 47.92 -23.63
CA LEU A 3 -26.71 47.24 -22.33
C LEU A 3 -26.68 45.70 -22.43
N LYS A 4 -27.22 45.16 -23.54
CA LYS A 4 -27.20 43.71 -23.82
C LYS A 4 -25.78 43.12 -23.91
N ASN A 5 -24.79 43.83 -24.40
CA ASN A 5 -23.42 43.34 -24.55
C ASN A 5 -22.66 43.31 -23.19
N VAL A 6 -23.06 44.18 -22.27
CA VAL A 6 -22.49 44.23 -20.89
C VAL A 6 -22.98 43.04 -20.07
N ILE A 7 -24.26 42.66 -20.22
CA ILE A 7 -24.87 41.52 -19.49
C ILE A 7 -24.22 40.18 -19.97
N ILE A 8 -23.98 40.02 -21.28
CA ILE A 8 -23.33 38.80 -21.82
C ILE A 8 -21.90 38.67 -21.33
N LEU A 9 -21.17 39.77 -21.20
CA LEU A 9 -19.81 39.76 -20.66
C LEU A 9 -19.76 39.42 -19.17
N LEU A 10 -20.76 39.83 -18.38
CA LEU A 10 -20.86 39.56 -16.95
C LEU A 10 -21.23 38.11 -16.65
N VAL A 11 -22.06 37.48 -17.50
CA VAL A 11 -22.42 36.04 -17.38
C VAL A 11 -21.27 35.14 -17.79
N ALA A 12 -20.46 35.52 -18.78
CA ALA A 12 -19.28 34.76 -19.20
C ALA A 12 -18.14 34.75 -18.16
N SER A 13 -18.06 35.78 -17.29
CA SER A 13 -17.04 35.88 -16.24
C SER A 13 -17.35 35.05 -14.99
N LEU A 14 -18.60 34.57 -14.80
CA LEU A 14 -18.99 33.75 -13.66
C LEU A 14 -18.79 32.24 -13.85
N SER A 15 -18.41 31.79 -15.04
CA SER A 15 -18.21 30.38 -15.35
C SER A 15 -16.77 29.86 -15.17
N PHE A 16 -15.83 30.66 -14.67
CA PHE A 16 -14.42 30.26 -14.51
C PHE A 16 -14.00 30.04 -13.05
N GLY A 17 -14.86 29.53 -12.20
CA GLY A 17 -14.55 29.47 -10.78
C GLY A 17 -14.89 28.21 -10.03
N SER A 18 -14.93 27.04 -10.67
CA SER A 18 -15.05 25.79 -9.90
C SER A 18 -13.87 24.85 -10.16
N CYS A 19 -12.67 25.26 -9.79
CA CYS A 19 -11.65 24.30 -9.45
C CYS A 19 -12.11 23.58 -8.17
N LYS A 20 -12.75 22.42 -8.29
CA LYS A 20 -12.97 21.54 -7.14
C LYS A 20 -11.60 21.14 -6.64
N THR A 21 -11.20 21.70 -5.51
CA THR A 21 -10.03 21.19 -4.78
C THR A 21 -10.51 19.94 -4.06
N ASP A 22 -9.91 18.79 -4.38
CA ASP A 22 -10.23 17.53 -3.70
C ASP A 22 -10.03 17.72 -2.19
N THR A 23 -10.99 17.29 -1.42
CA THR A 23 -10.95 17.30 0.04
C THR A 23 -10.30 16.02 0.56
N PHE A 24 -9.95 15.99 1.84
CA PHE A 24 -9.45 14.77 2.48
C PHE A 24 -10.48 13.63 2.40
N ALA A 25 -11.77 13.95 2.48
CA ALA A 25 -12.86 12.98 2.33
C ALA A 25 -12.86 12.35 0.93
N ASP A 26 -12.70 13.16 -0.12
CA ASP A 26 -12.62 12.65 -1.50
C ASP A 26 -11.47 11.65 -1.69
N TYR A 27 -10.32 11.87 -1.03
CA TYR A 27 -9.20 10.91 -1.06
C TYR A 27 -9.51 9.61 -0.32
N VAL A 28 -10.22 9.69 0.82
CA VAL A 28 -10.65 8.50 1.56
C VAL A 28 -11.65 7.69 0.74
N ASP A 29 -12.60 8.34 0.09
CA ASP A 29 -13.60 7.67 -0.74
C ASP A 29 -12.95 7.01 -1.97
N ALA A 30 -12.03 7.70 -2.63
CA ALA A 30 -11.28 7.16 -3.75
C ALA A 30 -10.38 5.96 -3.36
N GLU A 31 -9.79 5.99 -2.15
CA GLU A 31 -9.04 4.86 -1.60
C GLU A 31 -9.94 3.65 -1.37
N ASN A 32 -11.08 3.85 -0.70
CA ASN A 32 -12.02 2.77 -0.41
C ASN A 32 -12.51 2.12 -1.71
N GLU A 33 -12.88 2.93 -2.71
CA GLU A 33 -13.31 2.43 -4.02
C GLU A 33 -12.20 1.61 -4.71
N ALA A 34 -10.96 2.08 -4.68
CA ALA A 34 -9.83 1.36 -5.28
C ALA A 34 -9.53 0.03 -4.57
N VAL A 35 -9.60 0.01 -3.23
CA VAL A 35 -9.41 -1.19 -2.41
C VAL A 35 -10.53 -2.21 -2.66
N ASP A 36 -11.78 -1.77 -2.63
CA ASP A 36 -12.95 -2.63 -2.86
C ASP A 36 -12.93 -3.23 -4.27
N LYS A 37 -12.61 -2.38 -5.27
CA LYS A 37 -12.45 -2.84 -6.65
C LYS A 37 -11.36 -3.89 -6.77
N TYR A 38 -10.19 -3.66 -6.18
CA TYR A 38 -9.07 -4.61 -6.22
C TYR A 38 -9.47 -5.97 -5.66
N PHE A 39 -10.05 -6.02 -4.46
CA PHE A 39 -10.44 -7.29 -3.85
C PHE A 39 -11.56 -8.01 -4.61
N LYS A 40 -12.48 -7.26 -5.20
CA LYS A 40 -13.51 -7.82 -6.09
C LYS A 40 -12.90 -8.41 -7.36
N ASP A 41 -11.97 -7.69 -7.99
CA ASP A 41 -11.35 -8.11 -9.25
C ASP A 41 -10.52 -9.41 -9.07
N ILE A 42 -9.84 -9.57 -7.95
CA ILE A 42 -9.09 -10.80 -7.64
C ILE A 42 -9.94 -11.87 -6.92
N ASN A 43 -11.22 -11.61 -6.69
CA ASN A 43 -12.14 -12.49 -5.97
C ASN A 43 -11.60 -12.94 -4.60
N ALA A 44 -10.99 -12.02 -3.85
CA ALA A 44 -10.40 -12.32 -2.54
C ALA A 44 -11.46 -12.40 -1.42
N VAL A 45 -11.08 -13.05 -0.33
CA VAL A 45 -11.86 -13.12 0.91
C VAL A 45 -11.17 -12.24 1.96
N ILE A 46 -11.92 -11.32 2.56
CA ILE A 46 -11.43 -10.48 3.66
C ILE A 46 -11.93 -11.07 4.97
N VAL A 47 -10.99 -11.26 5.91
CA VAL A 47 -11.26 -11.74 7.27
C VAL A 47 -10.75 -10.74 8.30
N HIS A 48 -11.41 -10.66 9.45
CA HIS A 48 -11.02 -9.79 10.58
C HIS A 48 -10.33 -10.56 11.70
N GLU A 49 -10.39 -11.88 11.66
CA GLU A 49 -9.64 -12.76 12.54
C GLU A 49 -8.45 -13.32 11.78
N LYS A 50 -7.28 -13.30 12.42
CA LYS A 50 -6.07 -13.82 11.80
C LYS A 50 -6.24 -15.32 11.53
N PRO A 51 -6.02 -15.77 10.27
CA PRO A 51 -6.06 -17.20 9.96
C PRO A 51 -5.04 -17.99 10.80
N GLU A 52 -5.31 -19.29 10.96
CA GLU A 52 -4.36 -20.19 11.60
C GLU A 52 -2.99 -20.13 10.91
N THR A 53 -1.95 -20.32 11.70
CA THR A 53 -0.57 -20.30 11.19
C THR A 53 -0.32 -21.57 10.39
N VAL A 54 -0.20 -21.43 9.08
CA VAL A 54 0.24 -22.46 8.14
C VAL A 54 1.52 -22.02 7.45
N SER A 55 2.33 -22.97 6.96
CA SER A 55 3.58 -22.62 6.26
C SER A 55 3.35 -22.06 4.86
N GLY A 56 2.26 -22.43 4.24
CA GLY A 56 1.89 -22.07 2.86
C GLY A 56 1.04 -20.82 2.75
N GLU A 57 0.46 -20.69 1.58
CA GLU A 57 -0.42 -19.58 1.21
C GLU A 57 -1.78 -19.67 1.94
N TRP A 58 -2.31 -18.52 2.33
CA TRP A 58 -3.65 -18.43 2.92
C TRP A 58 -4.73 -18.44 1.84
N LEU A 59 -5.33 -19.61 1.65
CA LEU A 59 -6.41 -19.82 0.70
C LEU A 59 -7.63 -20.38 1.41
N ASP A 60 -8.82 -20.04 0.93
CA ASP A 60 -10.06 -20.69 1.37
C ASP A 60 -10.28 -22.04 0.66
N SER A 61 -11.39 -22.71 0.96
CA SER A 61 -11.77 -23.98 0.35
C SER A 61 -11.93 -23.91 -1.19
N ASN A 62 -12.19 -22.72 -1.72
CA ASN A 62 -12.34 -22.45 -3.15
C ASN A 62 -11.04 -21.93 -3.79
N LYS A 63 -9.93 -21.98 -3.08
CA LYS A 63 -8.61 -21.46 -3.48
C LYS A 63 -8.58 -19.95 -3.76
N ARG A 64 -9.47 -19.20 -3.13
CA ARG A 64 -9.43 -17.75 -3.15
C ARG A 64 -8.44 -17.25 -2.11
N LYS A 65 -7.70 -16.18 -2.42
CA LYS A 65 -6.78 -15.53 -1.47
C LYS A 65 -7.54 -15.00 -0.25
N ILE A 66 -7.03 -15.28 0.94
CA ILE A 66 -7.55 -14.72 2.19
C ILE A 66 -6.66 -13.56 2.60
N PHE A 67 -7.25 -12.37 2.72
CA PHE A 67 -6.60 -11.20 3.29
C PHE A 67 -7.10 -10.96 4.72
N TYR A 68 -6.19 -10.94 5.65
CA TYR A 68 -6.46 -10.56 7.03
C TYR A 68 -6.39 -9.04 7.18
N ARG A 69 -7.51 -8.42 7.56
CA ARG A 69 -7.54 -6.99 7.88
C ARG A 69 -7.15 -6.80 9.34
N THR A 70 -5.99 -6.23 9.59
CA THR A 70 -5.49 -5.95 10.94
C THR A 70 -6.22 -4.77 11.59
N SER A 71 -6.01 -4.57 12.88
CA SER A 71 -6.57 -3.41 13.61
C SER A 71 -6.00 -2.06 13.16
N SER A 72 -4.80 -2.04 12.59
CA SER A 72 -4.19 -0.85 11.99
C SER A 72 -4.84 -0.46 10.65
N GLY A 73 -5.54 -1.40 10.00
CA GLY A 73 -6.12 -1.23 8.67
C GLY A 73 -5.27 -1.82 7.53
N LEU A 74 -4.18 -2.51 7.85
CA LEU A 74 -3.42 -3.29 6.88
C LEU A 74 -4.24 -4.49 6.40
N TYR A 75 -4.24 -4.79 5.09
CA TYR A 75 -4.70 -6.05 4.55
C TYR A 75 -3.50 -6.91 4.20
N TYR A 76 -3.33 -7.99 4.91
CA TYR A 76 -2.18 -8.88 4.81
C TYR A 76 -2.59 -10.26 4.28
N HIS A 77 -1.91 -10.73 3.23
CA HIS A 77 -2.06 -12.04 2.68
C HIS A 77 -0.72 -12.79 2.72
N GLN A 78 -0.68 -13.92 3.42
CA GLN A 78 0.50 -14.76 3.47
C GLN A 78 0.59 -15.62 2.19
N VAL A 79 1.68 -15.45 1.43
CA VAL A 79 2.03 -16.34 0.30
C VAL A 79 2.86 -17.53 0.80
N SER A 80 3.80 -17.26 1.69
CA SER A 80 4.55 -18.29 2.42
C SER A 80 5.09 -17.71 3.72
N LEU A 81 5.07 -18.50 4.80
CA LEU A 81 5.52 -18.02 6.10
C LEU A 81 7.07 -17.88 6.18
N GLY A 82 7.80 -18.69 5.43
CA GLY A 82 9.26 -18.77 5.51
C GLY A 82 9.72 -19.77 6.58
N ASP A 83 10.97 -19.63 7.01
CA ASP A 83 11.61 -20.52 7.98
C ASP A 83 11.01 -20.34 9.38
N THR A 84 10.20 -21.29 9.82
CA THR A 84 9.52 -21.24 11.13
C THR A 84 10.46 -21.44 12.31
N THR A 85 11.69 -21.88 12.08
CA THR A 85 12.72 -22.01 13.13
C THR A 85 13.46 -20.70 13.38
N ALA A 86 13.41 -19.77 12.39
CA ALA A 86 13.98 -18.44 12.53
C ALA A 86 13.07 -17.51 13.32
N ALA A 87 13.67 -16.61 14.09
CA ALA A 87 12.93 -15.58 14.80
C ALA A 87 12.23 -14.63 13.82
N LYS A 88 11.00 -14.20 14.18
CA LYS A 88 10.31 -13.13 13.45
C LYS A 88 10.95 -11.77 13.74
N PRO A 89 10.94 -10.86 12.75
CA PRO A 89 11.33 -9.50 13.00
C PRO A 89 10.46 -8.85 14.10
N LYS A 90 11.08 -7.99 14.88
CA LYS A 90 10.43 -7.17 15.89
C LYS A 90 10.85 -5.72 15.67
N VAL A 91 10.16 -4.80 16.32
CA VAL A 91 10.65 -3.41 16.44
C VAL A 91 12.09 -3.44 16.95
N SER A 92 12.93 -2.61 16.38
CA SER A 92 14.39 -2.52 16.58
C SER A 92 15.22 -3.63 15.91
N ALA A 93 14.62 -4.50 15.10
CA ALA A 93 15.37 -5.42 14.25
C ALA A 93 15.81 -4.74 12.94
N THR A 94 16.94 -5.15 12.42
CA THR A 94 17.34 -4.87 11.04
C THR A 94 16.83 -5.97 10.12
N VAL A 95 16.13 -5.61 9.07
CA VAL A 95 15.59 -6.55 8.08
C VAL A 95 16.16 -6.28 6.71
N TYR A 96 16.28 -7.34 5.93
CA TYR A 96 16.64 -7.30 4.52
C TYR A 96 15.51 -7.90 3.71
N PHE A 97 15.02 -7.18 2.71
CA PHE A 97 13.86 -7.60 1.93
C PHE A 97 13.94 -7.18 0.47
N ARG A 98 13.09 -7.80 -0.33
CA ARG A 98 12.79 -7.42 -1.70
C ARG A 98 11.30 -7.11 -1.80
N TYR A 99 10.93 -6.25 -2.73
CA TYR A 99 9.53 -5.87 -2.86
C TYR A 99 9.22 -5.33 -4.25
N LEU A 100 7.94 -5.44 -4.61
CA LEU A 100 7.33 -4.70 -5.69
C LEU A 100 6.26 -3.80 -5.06
N ALA A 101 6.21 -2.52 -5.46
CA ALA A 101 5.20 -1.57 -5.02
C ALA A 101 4.43 -1.05 -6.24
N LYS A 102 3.12 -1.16 -6.20
CA LYS A 102 2.22 -0.59 -7.20
C LYS A 102 1.00 0.03 -6.54
N ASP A 103 0.41 1.07 -7.16
CA ASP A 103 -0.85 1.58 -6.67
C ASP A 103 -2.03 0.67 -7.08
N LEU A 104 -3.12 0.74 -6.32
CA LEU A 104 -4.31 -0.04 -6.62
C LEU A 104 -5.22 0.61 -7.65
N LYS A 105 -5.11 1.91 -7.87
CA LYS A 105 -5.98 2.65 -8.76
C LYS A 105 -5.63 2.37 -10.23
N ASP A 106 -4.39 2.65 -10.59
CA ASP A 106 -3.93 2.59 -11.99
C ASP A 106 -3.02 1.38 -12.25
N GLN A 107 -2.75 0.55 -11.22
CA GLN A 107 -1.83 -0.60 -11.27
C GLN A 107 -0.41 -0.22 -11.74
N LYS A 108 -0.04 1.05 -11.54
CA LYS A 108 1.26 1.56 -11.91
C LYS A 108 2.32 1.08 -10.92
N ILE A 109 3.41 0.54 -11.45
CA ILE A 109 4.56 0.11 -10.64
C ILE A 109 5.40 1.34 -10.30
N TYR A 110 5.64 1.56 -9.01
CA TYR A 110 6.45 2.67 -8.51
C TYR A 110 7.85 2.23 -8.10
N SER A 111 7.99 1.00 -7.66
CA SER A 111 9.30 0.42 -7.36
C SER A 111 9.23 -1.09 -7.51
N ALA A 112 10.28 -1.67 -8.04
CA ALA A 112 10.45 -3.11 -8.13
C ALA A 112 11.88 -3.46 -7.82
N MET A 113 12.08 -4.37 -6.87
CA MET A 113 13.35 -4.99 -6.61
C MET A 113 13.28 -6.44 -7.06
N GLU A 114 13.97 -6.74 -8.15
CA GLU A 114 13.97 -8.07 -8.74
C GLU A 114 14.39 -9.14 -7.72
N GLU A 115 13.78 -10.32 -7.82
CA GLU A 115 14.04 -11.44 -6.90
C GLU A 115 15.51 -11.84 -6.85
N ASN A 116 16.23 -11.68 -7.96
CA ASN A 116 17.64 -12.03 -8.12
C ASN A 116 18.60 -10.85 -7.96
N SER A 117 18.12 -9.65 -7.56
CA SER A 117 19.02 -8.54 -7.28
C SER A 117 20.05 -8.94 -6.21
N PRO A 118 21.36 -8.68 -6.41
CA PRO A 118 22.39 -9.10 -5.47
C PRO A 118 22.23 -8.42 -4.09
N ASN A 119 21.66 -7.22 -4.05
CA ASN A 119 21.55 -6.43 -2.84
C ASN A 119 20.08 -6.23 -2.44
N PRO A 120 19.57 -6.92 -1.40
CA PRO A 120 18.27 -6.61 -0.84
C PRO A 120 18.27 -5.23 -0.18
N VAL A 121 17.10 -4.64 -0.04
CA VAL A 121 16.92 -3.39 0.74
C VAL A 121 17.13 -3.69 2.21
N LYS A 122 17.88 -2.81 2.90
CA LYS A 122 18.07 -2.84 4.35
C LYS A 122 17.17 -1.82 5.03
N LEU A 123 16.46 -2.21 6.07
CA LEU A 123 15.62 -1.36 6.88
C LEU A 123 15.77 -1.70 8.36
N PHE A 124 15.86 -0.67 9.21
CA PHE A 124 15.72 -0.80 10.65
C PHE A 124 14.25 -0.58 11.01
N LEU A 125 13.58 -1.56 11.61
CA LEU A 125 12.18 -1.48 11.96
C LEU A 125 11.99 -0.58 13.19
N THR A 126 11.33 0.54 13.02
CA THR A 126 11.02 1.48 14.11
C THR A 126 9.59 1.34 14.61
N GLY A 127 8.71 0.76 13.79
CA GLY A 127 7.27 0.74 14.04
C GLY A 127 6.61 2.12 13.92
N SER A 128 7.30 3.09 13.34
CA SER A 128 6.84 4.47 13.22
C SER A 128 6.31 4.77 11.82
N SER A 129 5.24 5.57 11.76
CA SER A 129 4.68 6.09 10.50
C SER A 129 5.54 7.16 9.83
N SER A 130 6.62 7.61 10.47
CA SER A 130 7.55 8.60 9.94
C SER A 130 8.64 8.00 9.04
N ASP A 131 8.74 6.68 8.99
CA ASP A 131 9.78 6.02 8.20
C ASP A 131 9.42 5.91 6.73
N LEU A 132 10.46 5.67 5.92
CA LEU A 132 10.40 5.65 4.45
C LEU A 132 9.34 4.72 3.87
N TYR A 133 9.00 3.64 4.57
CA TYR A 133 8.03 2.63 4.10
C TYR A 133 6.68 2.69 4.82
N GLY A 134 6.56 3.53 5.85
CA GLY A 134 5.35 3.63 6.66
C GLY A 134 5.11 2.43 7.58
N GLU A 135 4.11 2.59 8.44
CA GLU A 135 3.80 1.63 9.50
C GLU A 135 3.25 0.31 8.94
N GLY A 136 2.32 0.38 7.97
CA GLY A 136 1.70 -0.82 7.40
C GLY A 136 2.68 -1.72 6.65
N PHE A 137 3.67 -1.14 5.96
CA PHE A 137 4.73 -1.93 5.33
C PHE A 137 5.60 -2.63 6.37
N GLN A 138 6.02 -1.93 7.42
CA GLN A 138 6.82 -2.52 8.50
C GLN A 138 6.04 -3.61 9.25
N GLU A 139 4.75 -3.40 9.51
CA GLU A 139 3.86 -4.41 10.10
C GLU A 139 3.82 -5.67 9.26
N SER A 140 3.77 -5.54 7.92
CA SER A 140 3.78 -6.69 7.02
C SER A 140 5.04 -7.57 7.16
N LEU A 141 6.20 -6.93 7.33
CA LEU A 141 7.46 -7.64 7.56
C LEU A 141 7.47 -8.40 8.88
N MET A 142 6.81 -7.88 9.93
CA MET A 142 6.76 -8.52 11.25
C MET A 142 5.89 -9.79 11.29
N TYR A 143 5.06 -10.02 10.28
CA TYR A 143 4.32 -11.29 10.15
C TYR A 143 5.15 -12.40 9.53
N LEU A 144 6.22 -12.09 8.79
CA LEU A 144 7.05 -13.03 8.05
C LEU A 144 8.19 -13.61 8.89
N ASN A 145 8.60 -14.83 8.58
CA ASN A 145 9.90 -15.36 8.97
C ASN A 145 10.89 -15.18 7.79
N LYS A 146 12.17 -15.42 8.03
CA LYS A 146 13.21 -15.42 6.99
C LYS A 146 12.81 -16.27 5.79
N GLY A 147 12.90 -15.73 4.58
CA GLY A 147 12.48 -16.37 3.33
C GLY A 147 10.98 -16.30 3.05
N GLY A 148 10.17 -15.78 3.98
CA GLY A 148 8.72 -15.63 3.80
C GLY A 148 8.33 -14.60 2.75
N LYS A 149 7.13 -14.75 2.21
CA LYS A 149 6.53 -13.87 1.21
C LYS A 149 5.11 -13.49 1.60
N CYS A 150 4.72 -12.25 1.33
CA CYS A 150 3.35 -11.78 1.49
C CYS A 150 2.95 -10.77 0.42
N GLU A 151 1.63 -10.62 0.23
CA GLU A 151 1.04 -9.46 -0.40
C GLU A 151 0.40 -8.58 0.69
N ALA A 152 0.59 -7.27 0.60
CA ALA A 152 0.08 -6.32 1.57
C ALA A 152 -0.58 -5.13 0.88
N VAL A 153 -1.87 -4.89 1.19
CA VAL A 153 -2.54 -3.67 0.76
C VAL A 153 -2.48 -2.68 1.91
N VAL A 154 -1.79 -1.58 1.67
CA VAL A 154 -1.47 -0.55 2.66
C VAL A 154 -2.21 0.73 2.31
N SER A 155 -3.15 1.15 3.17
CA SER A 155 -3.85 2.40 3.02
C SER A 155 -2.89 3.59 3.18
N PHE A 156 -3.24 4.74 2.59
CA PHE A 156 -2.40 5.93 2.70
C PHE A 156 -2.25 6.40 4.17
N LYS A 157 -3.19 6.06 5.05
CA LYS A 157 -3.14 6.45 6.48
C LYS A 157 -1.98 5.81 7.23
N ILE A 158 -1.68 4.55 6.91
CA ILE A 158 -0.59 3.76 7.50
C ILE A 158 0.56 3.55 6.52
N GLY A 159 0.44 4.14 5.32
CA GLY A 159 1.46 4.12 4.28
C GLY A 159 2.56 5.14 4.52
N ASN A 160 3.48 5.18 3.58
CA ASN A 160 4.56 6.14 3.60
C ASN A 160 4.04 7.55 3.28
N LYS A 161 3.98 8.41 4.28
CA LYS A 161 3.54 9.80 4.13
C LYS A 161 4.47 10.64 3.23
N TYR A 162 5.68 10.19 3.00
CA TYR A 162 6.70 10.94 2.31
C TYR A 162 7.19 10.32 1.01
N ASN A 163 6.87 9.08 0.74
CA ASN A 163 7.17 8.30 -0.49
C ASN A 163 8.42 8.70 -1.31
N SER A 164 9.37 9.38 -0.64
CA SER A 164 10.61 9.87 -1.25
C SER A 164 11.58 8.73 -1.61
N SER A 165 11.33 7.54 -1.10
CA SER A 165 12.16 6.35 -1.30
C SER A 165 11.67 5.44 -2.43
N LEU A 166 10.49 5.69 -2.99
CA LEU A 166 10.07 4.98 -4.19
C LEU A 166 10.87 5.55 -5.38
N GLU A 167 11.83 4.77 -5.86
CA GLU A 167 12.68 5.15 -6.99
C GLU A 167 11.82 5.44 -8.23
N GLY A 168 12.21 6.44 -9.03
CA GLY A 168 11.54 6.74 -10.28
C GLY A 168 11.11 8.18 -10.48
N GLY A 169 11.52 9.11 -9.64
CA GLY A 169 11.31 10.55 -9.85
C GLY A 169 9.87 11.03 -9.60
N TYR A 170 9.07 10.24 -8.89
CA TYR A 170 7.72 10.65 -8.48
C TYR A 170 7.78 11.65 -7.34
N THR A 171 6.96 12.69 -7.43
CA THR A 171 6.84 13.66 -6.33
C THR A 171 6.05 13.04 -5.19
N SER A 172 6.39 13.42 -3.96
CA SER A 172 5.64 13.01 -2.76
C SER A 172 4.16 13.39 -2.81
N LYS A 173 3.80 14.37 -3.65
CA LYS A 173 2.43 14.81 -3.88
C LYS A 173 1.61 13.77 -4.64
N ASP A 174 2.21 13.11 -5.64
CA ASP A 174 1.51 12.15 -6.50
C ASP A 174 1.18 10.84 -5.77
N LEU A 175 1.94 10.52 -4.71
CA LEU A 175 1.83 9.26 -3.98
C LEU A 175 1.14 9.38 -2.62
N LYS A 176 0.91 10.60 -2.14
CA LYS A 176 0.50 10.88 -0.76
C LYS A 176 -0.82 10.21 -0.34
N TYR A 177 -1.73 10.03 -1.28
CA TYR A 177 -3.08 9.52 -1.00
C TYR A 177 -3.43 8.26 -1.80
N LEU A 178 -2.42 7.53 -2.26
CA LEU A 178 -2.64 6.29 -3.00
C LEU A 178 -2.57 5.07 -2.08
N PRO A 179 -3.56 4.18 -2.12
CA PRO A 179 -3.43 2.85 -1.53
C PRO A 179 -2.44 2.03 -2.34
N MET A 180 -1.50 1.41 -1.66
CA MET A 180 -0.40 0.66 -2.30
C MET A 180 -0.57 -0.83 -2.08
N LEU A 181 -0.33 -1.60 -3.14
CA LEU A 181 -0.10 -3.04 -3.05
C LEU A 181 1.41 -3.29 -3.05
N TYR A 182 1.86 -3.98 -2.03
CA TYR A 182 3.23 -4.47 -1.92
C TYR A 182 3.24 -5.99 -2.06
N ASP A 183 4.15 -6.50 -2.89
CA ASP A 183 4.58 -7.90 -2.89
C ASP A 183 5.95 -7.93 -2.22
N ILE A 184 6.05 -8.57 -1.07
CA ILE A 184 7.23 -8.49 -0.18
C ILE A 184 7.82 -9.88 0.04
N ARG A 185 9.16 -9.97 -0.05
CA ARG A 185 9.92 -11.13 0.39
C ARG A 185 10.94 -10.73 1.46
N LEU A 186 10.83 -11.30 2.65
CA LEU A 186 11.83 -11.14 3.70
C LEU A 186 13.04 -12.03 3.44
N VAL A 187 14.22 -11.44 3.27
CA VAL A 187 15.45 -12.17 2.94
C VAL A 187 16.21 -12.57 4.20
N ASN A 188 16.39 -11.64 5.14
CA ASN A 188 17.13 -11.87 6.39
C ASN A 188 16.65 -10.95 7.51
N VAL A 189 16.98 -11.32 8.75
CA VAL A 189 16.74 -10.57 9.98
C VAL A 189 18.02 -10.56 10.82
N GLU A 190 18.40 -9.38 11.35
CA GLU A 190 19.52 -9.17 12.28
C GLU A 190 19.07 -8.44 13.55
#